data_4413206347325c264559fc4ac67a8812
#
_entry.id   4413206347325c264559fc4ac67a8812
#
_cell.length_a   1.000
_cell.length_b   1.000
_cell.length_c   1.000
_cell.angle_alpha   90.00
_cell.angle_beta   90.00
_cell.angle_gamma   90.00
#
_symmetry.space_group_name_H-M   'P 1'
#
loop_
_entity.id
_entity.type
_entity.pdbx_description
1 polymer ?
#
loop_
_entity_poly.entity_id
_entity_poly.type
_entity_poly.pdbx_seq_one_letter_code
_entity_poly.pdbx_strand_id
1 'polypeptide(L)'
;VWSVGATIDLEGHEKFSLFLKGFLDNPSCIESNADLKGVKTLLLLRDWKNPLGDGVRSFEKLMPMEGSVYDYCYSPVDETWKSWEDTIVSAEIPNNEKFSSIVVKTTVTAQLECLMDLLITHQYPPLIIGPTGTGKSTVINRMLNKTLPQDIYKPILLAFTAKTTAGQWQTIVDAKLDKRRRGIYGPSFGCKAIIFIDDCNMPEVEEYGAQPPLELLRQLIDNGGWFDLEEKQFHQIIDTQVIGAMGPPGGGKNHISPRCLRHFSVVCLTTFDGETM
;
A
#
# COMPACT_ATOMS: atom_id res chain seq x y z
N VAL A 1 10.06 1.03 8.91
CA VAL A 1 10.42 1.78 7.71
C VAL A 1 9.17 2.14 6.92
N TRP A 2 8.45 1.17 6.41
CA TRP A 2 7.33 1.36 5.48
C TRP A 2 6.01 1.86 6.10
N SER A 3 5.91 2.04 7.39
CA SER A 3 4.75 2.69 8.01
C SER A 3 4.88 4.21 8.02
N VAL A 4 5.99 4.71 8.53
CA VAL A 4 6.26 6.16 8.63
C VAL A 4 7.01 6.66 7.41
N GLY A 5 8.00 5.91 6.95
CA GLY A 5 8.83 6.28 5.81
C GLY A 5 8.20 6.07 4.44
N ALA A 6 7.07 5.37 4.34
CA ALA A 6 6.43 5.05 3.06
C ALA A 6 5.84 6.25 2.31
N THR A 7 5.65 7.38 2.99
CA THR A 7 5.05 8.61 2.43
C THR A 7 6.04 9.76 2.28
N ILE A 8 7.32 9.51 2.53
CA ILE A 8 8.38 10.51 2.44
C ILE A 8 8.84 10.62 0.99
N ASP A 9 9.20 11.82 0.57
CA ASP A 9 9.78 12.10 -0.75
C ASP A 9 11.24 11.61 -0.86
N LEU A 10 11.80 11.65 -2.07
CA LEU A 10 13.16 11.15 -2.31
C LEU A 10 14.23 11.86 -1.47
N GLU A 11 14.11 13.19 -1.29
CA GLU A 11 15.07 13.94 -0.45
C GLU A 11 14.95 13.56 1.02
N GLY A 12 13.73 13.25 1.45
CA GLY A 12 13.44 12.79 2.81
C GLY A 12 13.91 11.37 3.09
N HIS A 13 13.99 10.50 2.07
CA HIS A 13 14.42 9.11 2.21
C HIS A 13 15.82 9.01 2.83
N GLU A 14 16.80 9.79 2.35
CA GLU A 14 18.15 9.79 2.89
C GLU A 14 18.18 10.26 4.34
N LYS A 15 17.49 11.36 4.64
CA LYS A 15 17.39 11.91 6.01
C LYS A 15 16.74 10.92 6.98
N PHE A 16 15.67 10.27 6.53
CA PHE A 16 14.99 9.25 7.32
C PHE A 16 15.84 8.00 7.52
N SER A 17 16.57 7.58 6.50
CA SER A 17 17.51 6.46 6.57
C SER A 17 18.61 6.72 7.59
N LEU A 18 19.26 7.87 7.54
CA LEU A 18 20.29 8.26 8.51
C LEU A 18 19.73 8.36 9.93
N PHE A 19 18.55 8.94 10.08
CA PHE A 19 17.88 9.02 11.39
C PHE A 19 17.60 7.62 11.96
N LEU A 20 17.01 6.73 11.15
CA LEU A 20 16.61 5.41 11.62
C LEU A 20 17.85 4.54 11.96
N LYS A 21 18.88 4.56 11.12
CA LYS A 21 20.14 3.85 11.40
C LYS A 21 20.81 4.36 12.68
N GLY A 22 20.92 5.67 12.83
CA GLY A 22 21.47 6.25 14.06
C GLY A 22 20.64 5.96 15.31
N PHE A 23 19.31 5.88 15.16
CA PHE A 23 18.41 5.54 16.26
C PHE A 23 18.56 4.07 16.69
N LEU A 24 18.73 3.16 15.75
CA LEU A 24 18.83 1.73 16.02
C LEU A 24 20.23 1.34 16.56
N ASP A 25 21.29 1.88 15.97
CA ASP A 25 22.67 1.45 16.25
C ASP A 25 23.32 2.22 17.39
N ASN A 26 23.20 3.54 17.38
CA ASN A 26 23.74 4.40 18.42
C ASN A 26 23.13 5.81 18.41
N PRO A 27 22.30 6.17 19.39
CA PRO A 27 21.70 7.49 19.48
C PRO A 27 22.71 8.66 19.50
N SER A 28 23.94 8.44 19.96
CA SER A 28 24.99 9.47 19.98
C SER A 28 25.54 9.81 18.59
N CYS A 29 25.39 8.93 17.60
CA CYS A 29 25.80 9.20 16.21
C CYS A 29 24.96 10.31 15.55
N ILE A 30 23.75 10.56 16.04
CA ILE A 30 22.86 11.62 15.54
C ILE A 30 23.40 13.00 15.96
N GLU A 31 24.11 13.08 17.08
CA GLU A 31 24.67 14.35 17.59
C GLU A 31 25.89 14.84 16.77
N SER A 32 26.61 13.93 16.15
CA SER A 32 27.82 14.22 15.38
C SER A 32 27.57 14.60 13.92
N ASN A 33 26.38 14.33 13.38
CA ASN A 33 26.10 14.52 11.96
C ASN A 33 25.48 15.91 11.69
N ALA A 34 26.24 16.76 10.95
CA ALA A 34 25.87 18.16 10.67
C ALA A 34 24.58 18.27 9.81
N ASP A 35 24.32 17.30 8.96
CA ASP A 35 23.16 17.28 8.05
C ASP A 35 21.83 17.01 8.77
N LEU A 36 21.90 16.49 9.98
CA LEU A 36 20.74 16.23 10.83
C LEU A 36 20.39 17.39 11.76
N LYS A 37 20.96 18.61 11.56
CA LYS A 37 20.67 19.78 12.40
C LYS A 37 19.18 20.15 12.45
N GLY A 38 18.41 19.89 11.38
CA GLY A 38 16.95 20.03 11.36
C GLY A 38 16.22 18.99 12.20
N VAL A 39 16.80 17.82 12.40
CA VAL A 39 16.26 16.71 13.20
C VAL A 39 16.51 16.92 14.69
N LYS A 40 17.48 17.78 15.06
CA LYS A 40 17.71 18.15 16.47
C LYS A 40 16.46 18.68 17.17
N THR A 41 15.54 19.30 16.45
CA THR A 41 14.28 19.80 17.03
C THR A 41 13.33 18.65 17.40
N LEU A 42 13.38 17.53 16.70
CA LEU A 42 12.65 16.31 17.05
C LEU A 42 13.35 15.52 18.18
N LEU A 43 14.69 15.63 18.27
CA LEU A 43 15.50 15.02 19.32
C LEU A 43 15.55 15.85 20.62
N LEU A 44 14.95 17.02 20.65
CA LEU A 44 14.67 17.76 21.89
C LEU A 44 13.69 17.07 22.81
N LEU A 45 13.24 15.89 22.48
CA LEU A 45 12.81 14.88 23.44
C LEU A 45 13.98 14.37 24.26
N ARG A 46 14.78 15.29 24.78
CA ARG A 46 15.94 15.05 25.64
C ARG A 46 15.58 14.29 26.92
N ASP A 47 14.31 14.21 27.24
CA ASP A 47 13.74 13.42 28.33
C ASP A 47 13.03 12.14 27.86
N TRP A 48 13.19 11.75 26.59
CA TRP A 48 12.66 10.48 26.12
C TRP A 48 13.55 9.36 26.70
N LYS A 49 13.22 9.01 27.93
CA LYS A 49 13.70 7.75 28.51
C LYS A 49 13.23 6.66 27.58
N ASN A 50 14.16 5.88 27.06
CA ASN A 50 13.88 4.74 26.23
C ASN A 50 12.72 3.95 26.87
N PRO A 51 11.54 3.85 26.21
CA PRO A 51 10.39 3.15 26.76
C PRO A 51 10.68 1.67 27.05
N LEU A 52 11.77 1.13 26.50
CA LEU A 52 12.23 -0.23 26.72
C LEU A 52 13.17 -0.39 27.92
N GLY A 53 13.51 0.71 28.64
CA GLY A 53 14.39 0.73 29.83
C GLY A 53 15.89 0.63 29.49
N ASP A 54 16.74 0.79 30.50
CA ASP A 54 18.21 0.76 30.37
C ASP A 54 18.79 -0.64 30.01
N GLY A 55 17.91 -1.62 29.82
CA GLY A 55 18.24 -2.99 29.42
C GLY A 55 17.93 -3.27 27.95
N VAL A 56 18.04 -2.28 27.06
CA VAL A 56 17.84 -2.51 25.62
C VAL A 56 18.82 -3.56 25.16
N ARG A 57 18.24 -4.69 24.76
CA ARG A 57 18.95 -5.73 24.05
C ARG A 57 19.56 -5.09 22.82
N SER A 58 20.89 -5.10 22.73
CA SER A 58 21.57 -4.84 21.48
C SER A 58 20.96 -5.78 20.45
N PHE A 59 20.50 -5.25 19.31
CA PHE A 59 20.09 -6.11 18.21
C PHE A 59 21.28 -7.02 17.88
N GLU A 60 21.10 -8.33 17.92
CA GLU A 60 22.17 -9.28 17.65
C GLU A 60 22.72 -9.12 16.23
N LYS A 61 21.86 -8.68 15.32
CA LYS A 61 22.21 -8.39 13.93
C LYS A 61 21.81 -6.96 13.58
N LEU A 62 22.82 -6.10 13.56
CA LEU A 62 22.66 -4.70 13.21
C LEU A 62 22.27 -4.56 11.73
N MET A 63 21.53 -3.49 11.45
CA MET A 63 21.20 -3.12 10.07
C MET A 63 22.47 -2.73 9.31
N PRO A 64 22.64 -3.13 8.03
CA PRO A 64 23.81 -2.72 7.24
C PRO A 64 23.94 -1.20 7.18
N MET A 65 25.14 -0.69 7.36
CA MET A 65 25.41 0.76 7.33
C MET A 65 25.50 1.30 5.91
N GLU A 66 25.80 0.46 4.93
CA GLU A 66 25.84 0.81 3.51
C GLU A 66 24.41 1.01 2.96
N GLY A 67 24.28 1.83 1.93
CA GLY A 67 22.99 2.10 1.27
C GLY A 67 21.92 2.75 2.16
N SER A 68 20.68 2.68 1.72
CA SER A 68 19.50 3.20 2.42
C SER A 68 18.82 2.10 3.26
N VAL A 69 18.04 2.48 4.27
CA VAL A 69 17.15 1.53 4.99
C VAL A 69 16.09 0.92 4.08
N TYR A 70 15.81 1.54 2.95
CA TYR A 70 14.88 1.04 1.94
C TYR A 70 15.46 -0.07 1.07
N ASP A 71 16.80 -0.21 1.02
CA ASP A 71 17.47 -1.20 0.18
C ASP A 71 17.48 -2.60 0.81
N TYR A 72 17.06 -2.70 2.07
CA TYR A 72 17.11 -3.94 2.82
C TYR A 72 15.75 -4.40 3.31
N CYS A 73 15.59 -5.72 3.38
CA CYS A 73 14.49 -6.37 4.08
C CYS A 73 15.03 -7.29 5.19
N TYR A 74 14.29 -7.40 6.26
CA TYR A 74 14.59 -8.35 7.32
C TYR A 74 13.88 -9.68 7.05
N SER A 75 14.63 -10.76 6.96
CA SER A 75 14.10 -12.12 6.85
C SER A 75 13.91 -12.72 8.24
N PRO A 76 12.68 -12.90 8.72
CA PRO A 76 12.45 -13.50 10.03
C PRO A 76 12.83 -14.99 10.10
N VAL A 77 12.94 -15.66 8.96
CA VAL A 77 13.31 -17.08 8.88
C VAL A 77 14.80 -17.26 9.10
N ASP A 78 15.60 -16.43 8.45
CA ASP A 78 17.07 -16.47 8.55
C ASP A 78 17.61 -15.54 9.64
N GLU A 79 16.71 -14.72 10.22
CA GLU A 79 17.05 -13.68 11.21
C GLU A 79 18.16 -12.74 10.71
N THR A 80 18.16 -12.42 9.40
CA THR A 80 19.18 -11.59 8.74
C THR A 80 18.57 -10.49 7.90
N TRP A 81 19.35 -9.42 7.74
CA TRP A 81 19.07 -8.39 6.74
C TRP A 81 19.54 -8.88 5.37
N LYS A 82 18.70 -8.78 4.37
CA LYS A 82 18.98 -9.11 2.97
C LYS A 82 18.77 -7.88 2.10
N SER A 83 19.62 -7.69 1.11
CA SER A 83 19.33 -6.70 0.07
C SER A 83 18.10 -7.11 -0.76
N TRP A 84 17.33 -6.15 -1.17
CA TRP A 84 16.23 -6.43 -2.12
C TRP A 84 16.75 -7.00 -3.44
N GLU A 85 17.95 -6.61 -3.87
CA GLU A 85 18.56 -7.16 -5.07
C GLU A 85 18.77 -8.68 -4.97
N ASP A 86 19.19 -9.16 -3.80
CA ASP A 86 19.38 -10.60 -3.55
C ASP A 86 18.03 -11.38 -3.56
N THR A 87 16.92 -10.69 -3.35
CA THR A 87 15.59 -11.32 -3.37
C THR A 87 15.01 -11.43 -4.78
N ILE A 88 15.59 -10.72 -5.76
CA ILE A 88 15.16 -10.76 -7.15
C ILE A 88 15.70 -12.02 -7.80
N VAL A 89 14.88 -13.06 -7.84
CA VAL A 89 15.19 -14.23 -8.65
C VAL A 89 14.99 -13.88 -10.12
N SER A 90 16.06 -14.04 -10.92
CA SER A 90 15.98 -13.90 -12.37
C SER A 90 14.98 -14.93 -12.91
N ALA A 91 13.78 -14.49 -13.23
CA ALA A 91 12.79 -15.36 -13.84
C ALA A 91 13.14 -15.56 -15.31
N GLU A 92 13.30 -16.79 -15.76
CA GLU A 92 13.39 -17.12 -17.18
C GLU A 92 12.05 -16.71 -17.83
N ILE A 93 12.15 -15.88 -18.85
CA ILE A 93 10.98 -15.43 -19.62
C ILE A 93 10.56 -16.56 -20.55
N PRO A 94 9.34 -17.10 -20.42
CA PRO A 94 8.87 -18.15 -21.32
C PRO A 94 8.84 -17.63 -22.77
N ASN A 95 9.38 -18.39 -23.71
CA ASN A 95 9.49 -18.00 -25.13
C ASN A 95 8.12 -17.72 -25.81
N ASN A 96 7.02 -18.09 -25.18
CA ASN A 96 5.66 -17.96 -25.72
C ASN A 96 4.86 -16.79 -25.08
N GLU A 97 5.44 -16.01 -24.15
CA GLU A 97 4.73 -14.85 -23.59
C GLU A 97 4.74 -13.67 -24.58
N LYS A 98 3.60 -12.98 -24.67
CA LYS A 98 3.52 -11.74 -25.44
C LYS A 98 4.42 -10.68 -24.78
N PHE A 99 5.20 -9.97 -25.56
CA PHE A 99 6.10 -8.92 -25.09
C PHE A 99 5.40 -7.91 -24.14
N SER A 100 4.15 -7.56 -24.42
CA SER A 100 3.35 -6.63 -23.59
C SER A 100 2.94 -7.19 -22.22
N SER A 101 3.07 -8.50 -21.98
CA SER A 101 2.73 -9.15 -20.70
C SER A 101 3.98 -9.43 -19.84
N ILE A 102 5.17 -9.15 -20.37
CA ILE A 102 6.44 -9.34 -19.66
C ILE A 102 6.61 -8.17 -18.67
N VAL A 103 6.62 -8.48 -17.40
CA VAL A 103 6.96 -7.52 -16.34
C VAL A 103 8.27 -7.95 -15.71
N VAL A 104 9.30 -7.16 -15.92
CA VAL A 104 10.61 -7.38 -15.30
C VAL A 104 10.52 -7.02 -13.82
N LYS A 105 11.03 -7.90 -12.95
CA LYS A 105 11.12 -7.61 -11.52
C LYS A 105 12.28 -6.64 -11.28
N THR A 106 11.95 -5.49 -10.75
CA THR A 106 12.90 -4.49 -10.24
C THR A 106 12.85 -4.50 -8.71
N THR A 107 13.80 -3.84 -8.05
CA THR A 107 13.80 -3.66 -6.58
C THR A 107 12.50 -3.04 -6.09
N VAL A 108 12.01 -1.99 -6.77
CA VAL A 108 10.75 -1.32 -6.45
C VAL A 108 9.55 -2.25 -6.59
N THR A 109 9.51 -3.09 -7.64
CA THR A 109 8.40 -4.06 -7.79
C THR A 109 8.45 -5.15 -6.74
N ALA A 110 9.64 -5.62 -6.35
CA ALA A 110 9.81 -6.61 -5.28
C ALA A 110 9.38 -6.05 -3.91
N GLN A 111 9.77 -4.82 -3.61
CA GLN A 111 9.34 -4.09 -2.41
C GLN A 111 7.81 -3.95 -2.36
N LEU A 112 7.20 -3.50 -3.47
CA LEU A 112 5.76 -3.32 -3.54
C LEU A 112 5.01 -4.65 -3.40
N GLU A 113 5.45 -5.71 -4.09
CA GLU A 113 4.88 -7.05 -3.98
C GLU A 113 4.92 -7.55 -2.53
N CYS A 114 6.04 -7.41 -1.84
CA CYS A 114 6.20 -7.82 -0.44
C CYS A 114 5.31 -7.03 0.51
N LEU A 115 5.24 -5.70 0.35
CA LEU A 115 4.39 -4.84 1.17
C LEU A 115 2.90 -5.14 0.96
N MET A 116 2.51 -5.34 -0.29
CA MET A 116 1.14 -5.70 -0.62
C MET A 116 0.75 -7.05 -0.04
N ASP A 117 1.62 -8.06 -0.16
CA ASP A 117 1.39 -9.38 0.42
C ASP A 117 1.20 -9.30 1.93
N LEU A 118 2.07 -8.56 2.62
CA LEU A 118 1.98 -8.32 4.06
C LEU A 118 0.65 -7.64 4.43
N LEU A 119 0.27 -6.57 3.73
CA LEU A 119 -0.94 -5.81 4.02
C LEU A 119 -2.20 -6.63 3.71
N ILE A 120 -2.21 -7.39 2.62
CA ILE A 120 -3.33 -8.26 2.25
C ILE A 120 -3.49 -9.38 3.28
N THR A 121 -2.42 -10.04 3.66
CA THR A 121 -2.44 -11.14 4.63
C THR A 121 -3.00 -10.69 5.97
N HIS A 122 -2.62 -9.48 6.42
CA HIS A 122 -3.08 -8.91 7.69
C HIS A 122 -4.37 -8.07 7.56
N GLN A 123 -5.02 -8.06 6.40
CA GLN A 123 -6.29 -7.37 6.15
C GLN A 123 -6.23 -5.84 6.36
N TYR A 124 -5.08 -5.22 6.14
CA TYR A 124 -4.95 -3.77 6.09
C TYR A 124 -5.16 -3.29 4.66
N PRO A 125 -6.13 -2.38 4.39
CA PRO A 125 -6.35 -1.85 3.05
C PRO A 125 -5.16 -1.02 2.56
N PRO A 126 -4.43 -1.42 1.51
CA PRO A 126 -3.36 -0.62 0.94
C PRO A 126 -3.90 0.42 -0.04
N LEU A 127 -3.27 1.60 -0.04
CA LEU A 127 -3.46 2.64 -1.05
C LEU A 127 -2.11 3.00 -1.66
N ILE A 128 -1.93 2.67 -2.93
CA ILE A 128 -0.69 2.94 -3.64
C ILE A 128 -0.79 4.29 -4.37
N ILE A 129 0.07 5.22 -4.00
CA ILE A 129 0.11 6.56 -4.60
C ILE A 129 1.41 6.70 -5.41
N GLY A 130 1.32 7.23 -6.61
CA GLY A 130 2.52 7.52 -7.40
C GLY A 130 2.19 8.14 -8.75
N PRO A 131 3.16 8.76 -9.43
CA PRO A 131 3.00 9.36 -10.73
C PRO A 131 2.48 8.37 -11.78
N THR A 132 1.92 8.90 -12.85
CA THR A 132 1.50 8.08 -13.99
C THR A 132 2.74 7.44 -14.63
N GLY A 133 2.63 6.17 -15.03
CA GLY A 133 3.74 5.43 -15.65
C GLY A 133 4.65 4.67 -14.68
N THR A 134 4.44 4.76 -13.36
CA THR A 134 5.21 3.99 -12.36
C THR A 134 4.79 2.52 -12.20
N GLY A 135 4.00 1.99 -13.11
CA GLY A 135 3.64 0.57 -13.13
C GLY A 135 2.70 0.09 -12.02
N LYS A 136 2.07 0.99 -11.22
CA LYS A 136 1.18 0.63 -10.11
C LYS A 136 0.16 -0.44 -10.47
N SER A 137 -0.71 -0.10 -11.43
CA SER A 137 -1.80 -0.98 -11.85
C SER A 137 -1.29 -2.29 -12.44
N THR A 138 -0.17 -2.26 -13.14
CA THR A 138 0.45 -3.45 -13.75
C THR A 138 0.95 -4.41 -12.67
N VAL A 139 1.66 -3.92 -11.66
CA VAL A 139 2.20 -4.73 -10.56
C VAL A 139 1.05 -5.29 -9.72
N ILE A 140 0.06 -4.46 -9.36
CA ILE A 140 -1.10 -4.89 -8.59
C ILE A 140 -1.89 -5.97 -9.35
N ASN A 141 -2.20 -5.74 -10.63
CA ASN A 141 -2.92 -6.72 -11.45
C ASN A 141 -2.16 -8.03 -11.60
N ARG A 142 -0.83 -7.97 -11.76
CA ARG A 142 0.00 -9.18 -11.80
C ARG A 142 -0.07 -9.94 -10.49
N MET A 143 0.07 -9.24 -9.37
CA MET A 143 0.00 -9.83 -8.04
C MET A 143 -1.36 -10.50 -7.81
N LEU A 144 -2.45 -9.80 -8.09
CA LEU A 144 -3.80 -10.31 -7.91
C LEU A 144 -4.13 -11.51 -8.80
N ASN A 145 -3.60 -11.57 -10.02
CA ASN A 145 -3.94 -12.61 -10.97
C ASN A 145 -2.94 -13.77 -11.04
N LYS A 146 -1.66 -13.54 -10.68
CA LYS A 146 -0.60 -14.56 -10.83
C LYS A 146 0.06 -14.97 -9.52
N THR A 147 0.24 -14.04 -8.57
CA THR A 147 1.02 -14.30 -7.34
C THR A 147 0.15 -14.84 -6.22
N LEU A 148 -1.03 -14.25 -6.01
CA LEU A 148 -1.96 -14.71 -4.98
C LEU A 148 -2.65 -16.02 -5.40
N PRO A 149 -2.87 -16.95 -4.45
CA PRO A 149 -3.57 -18.19 -4.72
C PRO A 149 -5.02 -17.91 -5.16
N GLN A 150 -5.30 -18.22 -6.43
CA GLN A 150 -6.60 -17.95 -7.07
C GLN A 150 -7.76 -18.77 -6.48
N ASP A 151 -7.44 -19.84 -5.78
CA ASP A 151 -8.45 -20.66 -5.07
C ASP A 151 -9.01 -19.92 -3.86
N ILE A 152 -8.20 -19.07 -3.21
CA ILE A 152 -8.57 -18.34 -2.00
C ILE A 152 -9.01 -16.91 -2.34
N TYR A 153 -8.28 -16.23 -3.20
CA TYR A 153 -8.52 -14.82 -3.50
C TYR A 153 -9.22 -14.63 -4.84
N LYS A 154 -10.34 -13.91 -4.81
CA LYS A 154 -11.13 -13.57 -6.01
C LYS A 154 -11.03 -12.07 -6.26
N PRO A 155 -10.24 -11.62 -7.26
CA PRO A 155 -10.11 -10.21 -7.56
C PRO A 155 -11.35 -9.65 -8.25
N ILE A 156 -11.77 -8.47 -7.81
CA ILE A 156 -12.80 -7.63 -8.45
C ILE A 156 -12.10 -6.36 -8.89
N LEU A 157 -11.84 -6.24 -10.19
CA LEU A 157 -11.09 -5.11 -10.74
C LEU A 157 -12.04 -4.00 -11.16
N LEU A 158 -11.81 -2.79 -10.65
CA LEU A 158 -12.56 -1.58 -10.94
C LEU A 158 -11.60 -0.46 -11.33
N ALA A 159 -11.99 0.36 -12.28
CA ALA A 159 -11.29 1.60 -12.61
C ALA A 159 -12.29 2.75 -12.47
N PHE A 160 -11.95 3.72 -11.65
CA PHE A 160 -12.78 4.91 -11.50
C PHE A 160 -12.49 5.93 -12.62
N THR A 161 -13.52 6.57 -13.07
CA THR A 161 -13.50 7.67 -14.02
C THR A 161 -14.15 8.90 -13.41
N ALA A 162 -14.00 10.07 -14.02
CA ALA A 162 -14.65 11.29 -13.55
C ALA A 162 -16.17 11.12 -13.38
N LYS A 163 -16.81 10.34 -14.26
CA LYS A 163 -18.27 10.11 -14.26
C LYS A 163 -18.74 8.87 -13.52
N THR A 164 -17.84 8.17 -12.82
CA THR A 164 -18.21 6.97 -12.05
C THR A 164 -19.12 7.37 -10.89
N THR A 165 -20.32 6.78 -10.84
CA THR A 165 -21.27 6.98 -9.75
C THR A 165 -21.15 5.90 -8.67
N ALA A 166 -21.61 6.21 -7.46
CA ALA A 166 -21.65 5.25 -6.37
C ALA A 166 -22.49 4.00 -6.73
N GLY A 167 -23.66 4.19 -7.33
CA GLY A 167 -24.53 3.08 -7.74
C GLY A 167 -23.92 2.17 -8.79
N GLN A 168 -23.19 2.72 -9.75
CA GLN A 168 -22.56 1.91 -10.79
C GLN A 168 -21.57 0.91 -10.23
N TRP A 169 -20.64 1.36 -9.38
CA TRP A 169 -19.63 0.44 -8.84
C TRP A 169 -20.21 -0.49 -7.76
N GLN A 170 -21.23 -0.04 -7.00
CA GLN A 170 -21.98 -0.90 -6.10
C GLN A 170 -22.58 -2.08 -6.85
N THR A 171 -23.32 -1.83 -7.94
CA THR A 171 -23.91 -2.88 -8.77
C THR A 171 -22.87 -3.86 -9.31
N ILE A 172 -21.68 -3.37 -9.72
CA ILE A 172 -20.61 -4.24 -10.22
C ILE A 172 -20.09 -5.16 -9.11
N VAL A 173 -19.94 -4.66 -7.90
CA VAL A 173 -19.45 -5.46 -6.76
C VAL A 173 -20.52 -6.44 -6.31
N ASP A 174 -21.76 -5.98 -6.14
CA ASP A 174 -22.89 -6.84 -5.72
C ASP A 174 -23.13 -8.01 -6.69
N ALA A 175 -22.96 -7.77 -8.01
CA ALA A 175 -23.03 -8.83 -9.02
C ALA A 175 -21.93 -9.90 -8.92
N LYS A 176 -20.84 -9.62 -8.19
CA LYS A 176 -19.70 -10.52 -7.97
C LYS A 176 -19.75 -11.23 -6.62
N LEU A 177 -20.67 -10.83 -5.76
CA LEU A 177 -20.84 -11.38 -4.42
C LEU A 177 -22.06 -12.32 -4.38
N ASP A 178 -21.88 -13.43 -3.66
CA ASP A 178 -22.94 -14.40 -3.42
C ASP A 178 -23.71 -14.04 -2.15
N LYS A 179 -25.02 -14.28 -2.15
CA LYS A 179 -25.84 -14.16 -0.95
C LYS A 179 -25.58 -15.33 -0.01
N ARG A 180 -24.89 -15.09 1.09
CA ARG A 180 -24.57 -16.10 2.11
C ARG A 180 -25.74 -16.43 3.03
N ARG A 181 -26.40 -15.37 3.50
CA ARG A 181 -27.60 -15.38 4.37
C ARG A 181 -28.43 -14.13 4.08
N ARG A 182 -29.59 -14.02 4.73
CA ARG A 182 -30.43 -12.83 4.61
C ARG A 182 -29.64 -11.59 5.07
N GLY A 183 -29.45 -10.64 4.16
CA GLY A 183 -28.70 -9.40 4.41
C GLY A 183 -27.19 -9.55 4.52
N ILE A 184 -26.60 -10.73 4.28
CA ILE A 184 -25.16 -10.98 4.31
C ILE A 184 -24.69 -11.49 2.96
N TYR A 185 -23.72 -10.79 2.39
CA TYR A 185 -23.13 -11.05 1.09
C TYR A 185 -21.62 -11.24 1.20
N GLY A 186 -21.04 -11.98 0.30
CA GLY A 186 -19.60 -12.21 0.26
C GLY A 186 -19.19 -13.09 -0.91
N PRO A 187 -17.90 -13.32 -1.15
CA PRO A 187 -17.46 -14.26 -2.19
C PRO A 187 -17.89 -15.68 -1.86
N SER A 188 -17.68 -16.62 -2.77
CA SER A 188 -17.96 -18.05 -2.55
C SER A 188 -17.31 -18.56 -1.28
N PHE A 189 -17.90 -19.57 -0.62
CA PHE A 189 -17.40 -20.10 0.66
C PHE A 189 -15.94 -20.51 0.60
N GLY A 190 -15.15 -20.10 1.61
CA GLY A 190 -13.72 -20.35 1.67
C GLY A 190 -12.86 -19.39 0.87
N CYS A 191 -13.47 -18.48 0.10
CA CYS A 191 -12.76 -17.44 -0.65
C CYS A 191 -12.83 -16.09 0.05
N LYS A 192 -11.88 -15.21 -0.31
CA LYS A 192 -11.85 -13.78 0.02
C LYS A 192 -11.93 -12.98 -1.28
N ALA A 193 -12.75 -11.95 -1.33
CA ALA A 193 -12.79 -11.04 -2.46
C ALA A 193 -11.83 -9.86 -2.23
N ILE A 194 -11.02 -9.54 -3.23
CA ILE A 194 -10.18 -8.36 -3.22
C ILE A 194 -10.75 -7.36 -4.23
N ILE A 195 -11.26 -6.26 -3.74
CA ILE A 195 -11.79 -5.17 -4.56
C ILE A 195 -10.63 -4.21 -4.87
N PHE A 196 -10.10 -4.29 -6.07
CA PHE A 196 -9.07 -3.37 -6.53
C PHE A 196 -9.71 -2.20 -7.27
N ILE A 197 -9.46 -0.98 -6.79
CA ILE A 197 -9.94 0.26 -7.39
C ILE A 197 -8.75 1.03 -7.93
N ASP A 198 -8.66 1.10 -9.25
CA ASP A 198 -7.67 1.93 -9.92
C ASP A 198 -8.19 3.36 -10.11
N ASP A 199 -7.28 4.32 -10.08
CA ASP A 199 -7.57 5.76 -10.20
C ASP A 199 -8.65 6.25 -9.21
N CYS A 200 -8.53 5.87 -7.93
CA CYS A 200 -9.51 6.18 -6.89
C CYS A 200 -9.87 7.68 -6.81
N ASN A 201 -8.99 8.58 -7.19
CA ASN A 201 -9.17 10.03 -7.10
C ASN A 201 -9.67 10.70 -8.39
N MET A 202 -10.16 9.91 -9.35
CA MET A 202 -10.75 10.44 -10.60
C MET A 202 -12.17 10.96 -10.45
N PRO A 203 -13.06 10.39 -9.60
CA PRO A 203 -14.44 10.87 -9.51
C PRO A 203 -14.53 12.36 -9.21
N GLU A 204 -15.46 13.03 -9.90
CA GLU A 204 -15.70 14.45 -9.72
C GLU A 204 -16.14 14.77 -8.29
N VAL A 205 -15.72 15.94 -7.82
CA VAL A 205 -16.11 16.47 -6.52
C VAL A 205 -17.41 17.28 -6.73
N GLU A 206 -18.44 16.95 -5.98
CA GLU A 206 -19.70 17.68 -6.00
C GLU A 206 -19.58 19.09 -5.37
N GLU A 207 -20.60 19.91 -5.58
CA GLU A 207 -20.65 21.32 -5.10
C GLU A 207 -20.25 21.49 -3.62
N TYR A 208 -20.61 20.53 -2.77
CA TYR A 208 -20.30 20.55 -1.33
C TYR A 208 -19.07 19.74 -0.95
N GLY A 209 -18.21 19.41 -1.92
CA GLY A 209 -16.96 18.71 -1.67
C GLY A 209 -17.07 17.21 -1.48
N ALA A 210 -18.25 16.61 -1.66
CA ALA A 210 -18.44 15.17 -1.59
C ALA A 210 -18.00 14.47 -2.87
N GLN A 211 -17.49 13.26 -2.73
CA GLN A 211 -17.22 12.33 -3.83
C GLN A 211 -18.01 11.04 -3.56
N PRO A 212 -19.25 10.91 -4.08
CA PRO A 212 -20.16 9.82 -3.73
C PRO A 212 -19.56 8.42 -3.86
N PRO A 213 -18.74 8.09 -4.88
CA PRO A 213 -18.08 6.79 -4.96
C PRO A 213 -17.13 6.52 -3.78
N LEU A 214 -16.40 7.52 -3.32
CA LEU A 214 -15.49 7.40 -2.19
C LEU A 214 -16.21 7.38 -0.85
N GLU A 215 -17.32 8.08 -0.73
CA GLU A 215 -18.15 8.01 0.47
C GLU A 215 -18.80 6.62 0.63
N LEU A 216 -19.22 5.99 -0.47
CA LEU A 216 -19.70 4.61 -0.44
C LEU A 216 -18.57 3.63 -0.07
N LEU A 217 -17.36 3.86 -0.61
CA LEU A 217 -16.18 3.08 -0.23
C LEU A 217 -15.87 3.21 1.26
N ARG A 218 -15.94 4.43 1.78
CA ARG A 218 -15.77 4.69 3.21
C ARG A 218 -16.83 3.96 4.03
N GLN A 219 -18.08 3.97 3.58
CA GLN A 219 -19.17 3.24 4.24
C GLN A 219 -18.90 1.73 4.27
N LEU A 220 -18.41 1.17 3.16
CA LEU A 220 -18.03 -0.24 3.10
C LEU A 220 -16.97 -0.59 4.15
N ILE A 221 -15.93 0.23 4.27
CA ILE A 221 -14.82 -0.04 5.19
C ILE A 221 -15.22 0.23 6.65
N ASP A 222 -15.95 1.32 6.93
CA ASP A 222 -16.38 1.69 8.29
C ASP A 222 -17.40 0.71 8.86
N ASN A 223 -18.40 0.35 8.06
CA ASN A 223 -19.58 -0.38 8.53
C ASN A 223 -19.59 -1.86 8.11
N GLY A 224 -18.60 -2.31 7.32
CA GLY A 224 -18.57 -3.66 6.76
C GLY A 224 -19.73 -3.92 5.79
N GLY A 225 -20.19 -2.91 5.07
CA GLY A 225 -21.28 -3.03 4.11
C GLY A 225 -21.85 -1.69 3.69
N TRP A 226 -22.92 -1.73 2.95
CA TRP A 226 -23.66 -0.56 2.45
C TRP A 226 -25.15 -0.78 2.37
N PHE A 227 -25.90 0.30 2.13
CA PHE A 227 -27.32 0.20 1.82
C PHE A 227 -27.51 -0.10 0.34
N ASP A 228 -28.31 -1.12 0.05
CA ASP A 228 -28.78 -1.37 -1.30
C ASP A 228 -29.66 -0.21 -1.78
N LEU A 229 -29.45 0.22 -3.03
CA LEU A 229 -30.15 1.38 -3.57
C LEU A 229 -31.61 1.08 -3.94
N GLU A 230 -31.94 -0.18 -4.26
CA GLU A 230 -33.28 -0.61 -4.66
C GLU A 230 -34.10 -1.07 -3.45
N GLU A 231 -33.57 -2.04 -2.69
CA GLU A 231 -34.26 -2.62 -1.54
C GLU A 231 -34.20 -1.72 -0.30
N LYS A 232 -33.29 -0.73 -0.27
CA LYS A 232 -33.01 0.18 0.87
C LYS A 232 -32.74 -0.56 2.18
N GLN A 233 -32.22 -1.79 2.07
CA GLN A 233 -31.78 -2.61 3.19
C GLN A 233 -30.27 -2.55 3.30
N PHE A 234 -29.76 -2.70 4.52
CA PHE A 234 -28.33 -2.78 4.72
C PHE A 234 -27.83 -4.18 4.33
N HIS A 235 -26.88 -4.21 3.38
CA HIS A 235 -26.16 -5.40 2.97
C HIS A 235 -24.81 -5.43 3.70
N GLN A 236 -24.67 -6.37 4.62
CA GLN A 236 -23.40 -6.65 5.26
C GLN A 236 -22.52 -7.43 4.28
N ILE A 237 -21.32 -6.94 4.04
CA ILE A 237 -20.35 -7.54 3.12
C ILE A 237 -19.20 -8.09 3.95
N ILE A 238 -18.98 -9.39 3.83
CA ILE A 238 -17.97 -10.12 4.60
C ILE A 238 -16.92 -10.72 3.67
N ASP A 239 -15.77 -11.08 4.23
CA ASP A 239 -14.66 -11.72 3.52
C ASP A 239 -14.19 -10.89 2.31
N THR A 240 -14.19 -9.57 2.45
CA THR A 240 -13.76 -8.64 1.41
C THR A 240 -12.65 -7.71 1.92
N GLN A 241 -11.74 -7.36 1.03
CA GLN A 241 -10.69 -6.38 1.28
C GLN A 241 -10.58 -5.42 0.11
N VAL A 242 -10.27 -4.17 0.40
CA VAL A 242 -10.11 -3.11 -0.61
C VAL A 242 -8.63 -2.81 -0.83
N ILE A 243 -8.25 -2.63 -2.08
CA ILE A 243 -6.96 -2.11 -2.52
C ILE A 243 -7.22 -0.90 -3.40
N GLY A 244 -6.56 0.20 -3.12
CA GLY A 244 -6.64 1.40 -3.94
C GLY A 244 -5.33 1.72 -4.66
N ALA A 245 -5.45 2.28 -5.86
CA ALA A 245 -4.34 2.93 -6.54
C ALA A 245 -4.76 4.32 -7.02
N MET A 246 -3.87 5.29 -6.91
CA MET A 246 -4.14 6.64 -7.39
C MET A 246 -2.88 7.37 -7.83
N GLY A 247 -3.04 8.41 -8.63
CA GLY A 247 -1.99 9.39 -8.89
C GLY A 247 -2.01 10.50 -7.85
N PRO A 248 -0.93 11.30 -7.75
CA PRO A 248 -0.94 12.50 -6.94
C PRO A 248 -2.05 13.46 -7.41
N PRO A 249 -2.61 14.28 -6.50
CA PRO A 249 -3.59 15.29 -6.87
C PRO A 249 -3.02 16.29 -7.89
N GLY A 250 -3.84 16.68 -8.87
CA GLY A 250 -3.47 17.57 -9.97
C GLY A 250 -3.69 16.92 -11.33
N GLY A 251 -3.67 17.71 -12.42
CA GLY A 251 -3.84 17.19 -13.79
C GLY A 251 -5.16 16.45 -14.03
N GLY A 252 -6.26 16.90 -13.43
CA GLY A 252 -7.57 16.25 -13.51
C GLY A 252 -7.82 15.19 -12.45
N LYS A 253 -6.89 15.01 -11.50
CA LYS A 253 -7.04 14.12 -10.33
C LYS A 253 -7.35 14.92 -9.08
N ASN A 254 -8.36 14.50 -8.35
CA ASN A 254 -8.89 15.21 -7.19
C ASN A 254 -8.16 14.81 -5.90
N HIS A 255 -8.29 15.65 -4.86
CA HIS A 255 -7.90 15.29 -3.51
C HIS A 255 -8.93 14.33 -2.90
N ILE A 256 -8.45 13.29 -2.23
CA ILE A 256 -9.30 12.41 -1.43
C ILE A 256 -9.41 12.98 -0.02
N SER A 257 -10.61 12.94 0.55
CA SER A 257 -10.84 13.44 1.89
C SER A 257 -10.03 12.65 2.95
N PRO A 258 -9.47 13.30 3.98
CA PRO A 258 -8.78 12.62 5.08
C PRO A 258 -9.65 11.56 5.79
N ARG A 259 -10.97 11.74 5.75
CA ARG A 259 -11.94 10.76 6.27
C ARG A 259 -11.88 9.42 5.57
N CYS A 260 -11.59 9.42 4.27
CA CYS A 260 -11.40 8.19 3.50
C CYS A 260 -9.97 7.66 3.65
N LEU A 261 -8.96 8.54 3.58
CA LEU A 261 -7.55 8.16 3.64
C LEU A 261 -7.17 7.47 4.95
N ARG A 262 -7.79 7.83 6.08
CA ARG A 262 -7.50 7.22 7.39
C ARG A 262 -7.66 5.70 7.44
N HIS A 263 -8.42 5.12 6.52
CA HIS A 263 -8.66 3.68 6.47
C HIS A 263 -7.59 2.90 5.72
N PHE A 264 -6.72 3.61 5.03
CA PHE A 264 -5.72 3.00 4.16
C PHE A 264 -4.32 3.08 4.75
N SER A 265 -3.56 2.02 4.49
CA SER A 265 -2.10 2.02 4.62
C SER A 265 -1.52 2.61 3.34
N VAL A 266 -1.09 3.87 3.41
CA VAL A 266 -0.61 4.61 2.24
C VAL A 266 0.84 4.26 1.95
N VAL A 267 1.12 3.89 0.70
CA VAL A 267 2.46 3.63 0.17
C VAL A 267 2.68 4.51 -1.05
N CYS A 268 3.69 5.37 -0.99
CA CYS A 268 4.05 6.25 -2.10
C CYS A 268 5.15 5.61 -2.95
N LEU A 269 4.93 5.58 -4.26
CA LEU A 269 5.95 5.24 -5.24
C LEU A 269 6.54 6.52 -5.81
N THR A 270 7.85 6.59 -5.82
CA THR A 270 8.61 7.66 -6.46
C THR A 270 8.71 7.43 -7.98
N THR A 271 9.14 8.44 -8.71
CA THR A 271 9.51 8.28 -10.13
C THR A 271 10.69 7.31 -10.24
N PHE A 272 10.71 6.53 -11.31
CA PHE A 272 11.88 5.69 -11.60
C PHE A 272 13.11 6.55 -11.84
N ASP A 273 14.22 6.15 -11.24
CA ASP A 273 15.51 6.71 -11.57
C ASP A 273 15.96 6.26 -12.96
N GLY A 274 16.82 7.05 -13.62
CA GLY A 274 17.25 6.75 -14.98
C GLY A 274 17.97 5.40 -15.14
N GLU A 275 18.46 4.80 -14.04
CA GLU A 275 19.05 3.46 -14.04
C GLU A 275 17.99 2.34 -14.04
N THR A 276 16.78 2.64 -13.61
CA THR A 276 15.68 1.67 -13.53
C THR A 276 14.84 1.62 -14.82
N MET A 277 15.03 2.59 -15.72
CA MET A 277 14.40 2.66 -17.03
C MET A 277 15.23 1.97 -18.11
#